data_9b2db0fe45f4b1e9ce979d024f2267ac
#
_entry.id   9b2db0fe45f4b1e9ce979d024f2267ac
#
_cell.length_a   1.000
_cell.length_b   1.000
_cell.length_c   1.000
_cell.angle_alpha   90.00
_cell.angle_beta   90.00
_cell.angle_gamma   90.00
#
_symmetry.space_group_name_H-M   'P 1'
#
loop_
_entity.id
_entity.type
_entity.pdbx_description
1 polymer ?
#
loop_
_entity_poly.entity_id
_entity_poly.type
_entity_poly.pdbx_seq_one_letter_code
_entity_poly.pdbx_strand_id
1 'polypeptide(L)'
;MRPSIRLSPGAGVSPRRLAMAILLAAATGLAACQGSSSKAPDQVPTTVEGPVAATASPCATPPRMAAGQAGPADWTTYHRGNDRHGVDTNSPTAGRLKAQWGAWLDGPIFTQPLVYQGLVVVATQQDSVFAFDRDSGCLAWKTSLGQPVDATNQPCASSVTAFIGKNLGITGTPVIDPATATLFVVSYLDPARFEMEALDLGSGAIRWRRPLDLPAADLPNQLSRPALTLANGRVYAGFGGRAGSCGNWHGYLVGVAMDGQGPVQLYSPPGVRGGSIWEPGGPVVLPGGDLLVTTSEGESPSPEDGNSVVRLSPDLQTRVDSFTPSNWPALNKADLDLGSVGPTLLADGRVFQVGKEGVGYLLNGNHLGGLGGQLYSNKLGAGCYAIGATAYRDPYVFVPCDRGLKAVQVQGGRFQVAWTGPDFRAGSPMLAGGVLWDIDFEGGYLWGLDPKTGQVKEKASIGKAQHFVSPSSSAGHLYVPDGLRLVSFSFN
;
A
#
# COMPACT_ATOMS: atom_id res chain seq x y z
N MET A 1 28.28 47.99 30.02
CA MET A 1 29.01 46.96 30.80
C MET A 1 28.38 45.61 30.51
N ARG A 2 29.08 44.78 29.79
CA ARG A 2 28.70 43.36 29.55
C ARG A 2 29.60 42.49 30.39
N PRO A 3 29.15 41.36 30.94
CA PRO A 3 30.03 40.24 31.23
C PRO A 3 29.86 39.15 30.19
N SER A 4 30.97 38.77 29.61
CA SER A 4 31.22 37.63 28.75
C SER A 4 31.28 36.35 29.57
N ILE A 5 30.57 35.30 29.19
CA ILE A 5 30.76 33.96 29.72
C ILE A 5 31.40 33.09 28.62
N ARG A 6 32.58 32.57 28.95
CA ARG A 6 33.36 31.62 28.13
C ARG A 6 32.76 30.24 28.26
N LEU A 7 32.59 29.57 27.14
CA LEU A 7 32.34 28.14 27.07
C LEU A 7 33.67 27.39 27.00
N SER A 8 33.84 26.40 27.87
CA SER A 8 34.93 25.42 27.81
C SER A 8 34.43 24.13 27.15
N PRO A 9 35.24 23.44 26.35
CA PRO A 9 34.84 22.18 25.70
C PRO A 9 35.12 20.98 26.62
N GLY A 10 34.15 20.08 26.75
CA GLY A 10 34.26 18.90 27.57
C GLY A 10 33.73 17.64 26.87
N ALA A 11 34.67 16.77 26.53
CA ALA A 11 34.68 15.32 26.57
C ALA A 11 33.69 14.52 25.68
N GLY A 12 34.28 13.84 24.72
CA GLY A 12 33.67 12.77 23.94
C GLY A 12 33.33 11.53 24.77
N VAL A 13 32.25 10.86 24.40
CA VAL A 13 31.88 9.58 24.92
C VAL A 13 31.95 8.55 23.78
N SER A 14 32.84 7.57 23.95
CA SER A 14 33.04 6.45 23.03
C SER A 14 31.94 5.38 23.22
N PRO A 15 31.54 4.62 22.18
CA PRO A 15 30.59 3.52 22.33
C PRO A 15 31.27 2.27 22.89
N ARG A 16 30.82 1.79 24.05
CA ARG A 16 31.21 0.50 24.61
C ARG A 16 30.41 -0.63 23.95
N ARG A 17 31.15 -1.56 23.35
CA ARG A 17 30.66 -2.88 22.93
C ARG A 17 30.34 -3.70 24.17
N LEU A 18 29.13 -4.25 24.26
CA LEU A 18 28.76 -5.27 25.25
C LEU A 18 28.83 -6.64 24.57
N ALA A 19 29.85 -7.42 24.94
CA ALA A 19 29.94 -8.83 24.64
C ALA A 19 29.21 -9.60 25.75
N MET A 20 28.27 -10.45 25.42
CA MET A 20 27.54 -11.33 26.36
C MET A 20 28.09 -12.72 26.23
N ALA A 21 28.71 -13.20 27.32
CA ALA A 21 29.25 -14.54 27.45
C ALA A 21 28.13 -15.55 27.76
N ILE A 22 28.17 -16.68 27.07
CA ILE A 22 27.28 -17.83 27.28
C ILE A 22 27.91 -18.72 28.37
N LEU A 23 27.17 -18.95 29.46
CA LEU A 23 27.49 -19.99 30.43
C LEU A 23 26.59 -21.19 30.18
N LEU A 24 27.22 -22.34 29.85
CA LEU A 24 26.59 -23.66 29.86
C LEU A 24 26.48 -24.13 31.33
N ALA A 25 25.30 -24.57 31.74
CA ALA A 25 25.11 -25.42 32.89
C ALA A 25 24.31 -26.64 32.46
N ALA A 26 24.97 -27.80 32.53
CA ALA A 26 24.33 -29.10 32.36
C ALA A 26 23.74 -29.56 33.71
N ALA A 27 22.46 -29.94 33.70
CA ALA A 27 21.89 -30.72 34.81
C ALA A 27 21.01 -31.83 34.24
N THR A 28 21.42 -33.06 34.49
CA THR A 28 20.69 -34.29 34.22
C THR A 28 19.55 -34.48 35.20
N GLY A 29 18.36 -34.75 34.72
CA GLY A 29 17.21 -35.16 35.52
C GLY A 29 16.25 -35.99 34.67
N LEU A 30 16.30 -37.32 34.80
CA LEU A 30 15.29 -38.25 34.30
C LEU A 30 14.01 -38.10 35.13
N ALA A 31 12.91 -37.78 34.49
CA ALA A 31 11.57 -38.09 34.99
C ALA A 31 10.69 -38.52 33.83
N ALA A 32 10.29 -39.78 33.87
CA ALA A 32 9.29 -40.32 32.93
C ALA A 32 7.90 -39.74 33.26
N CYS A 33 7.22 -39.18 32.30
CA CYS A 33 5.77 -38.97 32.32
C CYS A 33 5.14 -39.31 30.97
N GLN A 34 4.06 -40.02 31.06
CA GLN A 34 3.27 -40.69 30.05
C GLN A 34 2.63 -39.75 29.04
N GLY A 35 2.52 -40.21 27.81
CA GLY A 35 1.56 -39.98 26.76
C GLY A 35 0.72 -38.69 26.75
N SER A 36 1.22 -37.68 26.06
CA SER A 36 0.35 -36.75 25.32
C SER A 36 0.71 -36.89 23.85
N SER A 37 -0.29 -37.19 23.03
CA SER A 37 -0.17 -37.21 21.55
C SER A 37 0.36 -35.89 21.08
N SER A 38 1.68 -35.81 20.85
CA SER A 38 2.27 -34.65 20.14
C SER A 38 1.74 -34.65 18.71
N LYS A 39 0.88 -33.71 18.38
CA LYS A 39 0.72 -33.32 16.97
C LYS A 39 2.14 -33.11 16.42
N ALA A 40 2.44 -33.80 15.31
CA ALA A 40 3.65 -33.53 14.57
C ALA A 40 3.76 -32.02 14.32
N PRO A 41 4.94 -31.39 14.44
CA PRO A 41 5.08 -29.99 14.10
C PRO A 41 4.62 -29.82 12.66
N ASP A 42 3.70 -28.88 12.44
CA ASP A 42 3.21 -28.51 11.11
C ASP A 42 4.43 -28.22 10.24
N GLN A 43 4.71 -29.09 9.26
CA GLN A 43 5.85 -28.90 8.38
C GLN A 43 5.59 -27.66 7.53
N VAL A 44 6.49 -26.68 7.62
CA VAL A 44 6.49 -25.54 6.71
C VAL A 44 6.58 -26.07 5.27
N PRO A 45 5.68 -25.72 4.36
CA PRO A 45 5.70 -26.23 3.00
C PRO A 45 7.04 -25.95 2.32
N THR A 46 7.46 -26.83 1.43
CA THR A 46 8.66 -26.62 0.62
C THR A 46 8.50 -25.33 -0.21
N THR A 47 9.47 -24.43 -0.10
CA THR A 47 9.49 -23.17 -0.86
C THR A 47 9.52 -23.47 -2.37
N VAL A 48 8.62 -22.82 -3.10
CA VAL A 48 8.60 -22.88 -4.57
C VAL A 48 9.56 -21.81 -5.11
N GLU A 49 10.43 -22.18 -6.04
CA GLU A 49 11.28 -21.19 -6.71
C GLU A 49 10.44 -20.33 -7.65
N GLY A 50 10.70 -19.02 -7.63
CA GLY A 50 10.06 -18.07 -8.52
C GLY A 50 10.49 -18.26 -9.98
N PRO A 51 9.73 -17.75 -10.95
CA PRO A 51 10.09 -17.87 -12.35
C PRO A 51 11.37 -17.08 -12.65
N VAL A 52 12.17 -17.62 -13.59
CA VAL A 52 13.31 -16.86 -14.14
C VAL A 52 12.75 -15.72 -14.99
N ALA A 53 13.10 -14.48 -14.64
CA ALA A 53 12.69 -13.33 -15.42
C ALA A 53 13.60 -13.14 -16.65
N ALA A 54 12.97 -12.78 -17.76
CA ALA A 54 13.63 -12.44 -19.01
C ALA A 54 13.17 -11.07 -19.51
N THR A 55 13.90 -10.50 -20.48
CA THR A 55 13.34 -9.39 -21.26
C THR A 55 12.13 -9.93 -22.03
N ALA A 56 10.96 -9.39 -21.78
CA ALA A 56 9.74 -9.87 -22.42
C ALA A 56 9.79 -9.62 -23.93
N SER A 57 9.51 -10.66 -24.71
CA SER A 57 9.36 -10.53 -26.15
C SER A 57 8.02 -9.89 -26.50
N PRO A 58 7.93 -9.08 -27.57
CA PRO A 58 6.64 -8.57 -28.04
C PRO A 58 5.66 -9.70 -28.35
N CYS A 59 4.38 -9.49 -28.05
CA CYS A 59 3.33 -10.42 -28.44
C CYS A 59 3.20 -10.46 -29.97
N ALA A 60 3.15 -11.65 -30.54
CA ALA A 60 2.85 -11.81 -31.97
C ALA A 60 1.45 -11.26 -32.32
N THR A 61 0.51 -11.43 -31.39
CA THR A 61 -0.84 -10.84 -31.47
C THR A 61 -1.18 -10.33 -30.08
N PRO A 62 -1.12 -9.02 -29.83
CA PRO A 62 -1.51 -8.44 -28.53
C PRO A 62 -2.98 -8.73 -28.21
N PRO A 63 -3.32 -8.90 -26.93
CA PRO A 63 -4.73 -9.01 -26.49
C PRO A 63 -5.55 -7.82 -26.99
N ARG A 64 -6.76 -8.10 -27.47
CA ARG A 64 -7.68 -7.04 -27.89
C ARG A 64 -8.53 -6.62 -26.69
N MET A 65 -8.49 -5.34 -26.39
CA MET A 65 -9.29 -4.76 -25.32
C MET A 65 -10.62 -4.24 -25.86
N ALA A 66 -11.69 -4.52 -25.15
CA ALA A 66 -13.00 -4.00 -25.44
C ALA A 66 -13.53 -3.19 -24.24
N ALA A 67 -14.17 -2.06 -24.53
CA ALA A 67 -14.95 -1.34 -23.52
C ALA A 67 -16.12 -2.22 -23.05
N GLY A 68 -16.39 -2.22 -21.73
CA GLY A 68 -17.44 -3.06 -21.16
C GLY A 68 -17.48 -2.95 -19.64
N GLN A 69 -17.94 -4.02 -19.00
CA GLN A 69 -17.88 -4.14 -17.54
C GLN A 69 -16.72 -5.05 -17.13
N ALA A 70 -16.17 -4.82 -15.93
CA ALA A 70 -15.19 -5.73 -15.38
C ALA A 70 -15.78 -7.12 -15.17
N GLY A 71 -15.08 -8.11 -15.66
CA GLY A 71 -15.43 -9.53 -15.49
C GLY A 71 -14.97 -10.10 -14.15
N PRO A 72 -15.36 -11.34 -13.84
CA PRO A 72 -15.00 -11.99 -12.58
C PRO A 72 -13.49 -12.26 -12.42
N ALA A 73 -12.73 -12.25 -13.50
CA ALA A 73 -11.27 -12.43 -13.49
C ALA A 73 -10.50 -11.11 -13.51
N ASP A 74 -11.18 -9.96 -13.53
CA ASP A 74 -10.54 -8.66 -13.65
C ASP A 74 -10.17 -8.08 -12.27
N TRP A 75 -9.09 -7.29 -12.27
CA TRP A 75 -8.56 -6.58 -11.11
C TRP A 75 -8.23 -5.15 -11.52
N THR A 76 -9.25 -4.30 -11.65
CA THR A 76 -9.18 -3.00 -12.33
C THR A 76 -8.75 -1.84 -11.44
N THR A 77 -8.69 -2.03 -10.14
CA THR A 77 -8.27 -1.05 -9.14
C THR A 77 -7.52 -1.70 -8.01
N TYR A 78 -6.81 -0.93 -7.21
CA TYR A 78 -6.09 -1.42 -6.03
C TYR A 78 -7.04 -2.20 -5.11
N HIS A 79 -6.58 -3.38 -4.66
CA HIS A 79 -7.37 -4.30 -3.83
C HIS A 79 -8.74 -4.65 -4.43
N ARG A 80 -8.84 -4.61 -5.77
CA ARG A 80 -9.94 -5.07 -6.59
C ARG A 80 -11.23 -4.24 -6.54
N GLY A 81 -11.46 -3.44 -5.52
CA GLY A 81 -12.66 -2.65 -5.35
C GLY A 81 -12.40 -1.31 -4.69
N ASN A 82 -13.32 -0.36 -4.82
CA ASN A 82 -13.24 0.92 -4.15
C ASN A 82 -13.46 0.84 -2.64
N ASP A 83 -13.87 -0.32 -2.13
CA ASP A 83 -13.90 -0.69 -0.71
C ASP A 83 -12.54 -1.12 -0.18
N ARG A 84 -11.57 -1.38 -1.06
CA ARG A 84 -10.19 -1.80 -0.76
C ARG A 84 -10.09 -3.10 0.04
N HIS A 85 -11.04 -4.02 -0.14
CA HIS A 85 -11.06 -5.28 0.61
C HIS A 85 -9.96 -6.26 0.22
N GLY A 86 -9.46 -6.21 -1.02
CA GLY A 86 -8.37 -7.07 -1.47
C GLY A 86 -8.77 -8.56 -1.57
N VAL A 87 -10.00 -8.86 -2.01
CA VAL A 87 -10.52 -10.22 -2.05
C VAL A 87 -10.91 -10.63 -3.46
N ASP A 88 -10.30 -11.68 -3.97
CA ASP A 88 -10.75 -12.38 -5.16
C ASP A 88 -11.69 -13.54 -4.78
N THR A 89 -12.98 -13.29 -4.90
CA THR A 89 -14.02 -14.29 -4.61
C THR A 89 -14.24 -15.28 -5.74
N ASN A 90 -13.65 -15.05 -6.91
CA ASN A 90 -13.86 -15.84 -8.12
C ASN A 90 -12.67 -16.76 -8.45
N SER A 91 -11.56 -16.64 -7.73
CA SER A 91 -10.42 -17.54 -7.89
C SER A 91 -10.80 -18.98 -7.54
N PRO A 92 -10.34 -19.98 -8.30
CA PRO A 92 -10.42 -21.37 -7.89
C PRO A 92 -9.68 -21.56 -6.55
N THR A 93 -10.04 -22.62 -5.82
CA THR A 93 -9.32 -22.97 -4.58
C THR A 93 -7.84 -23.14 -4.87
N ALA A 94 -6.99 -22.45 -4.11
CA ALA A 94 -5.55 -22.51 -4.32
C ALA A 94 -5.01 -23.91 -3.99
N GLY A 95 -4.34 -24.50 -4.96
CA GLY A 95 -3.44 -25.63 -4.79
C GLY A 95 -2.01 -25.15 -4.58
N ARG A 96 -1.03 -25.99 -4.97
CA ARG A 96 0.37 -25.62 -4.87
C ARG A 96 0.77 -24.59 -5.93
N LEU A 97 1.55 -23.61 -5.53
CA LEU A 97 2.11 -22.62 -6.46
C LEU A 97 2.99 -23.28 -7.52
N LYS A 98 2.88 -22.77 -8.75
CA LYS A 98 3.74 -23.10 -9.88
C LYS A 98 4.22 -21.82 -10.54
N ALA A 99 5.52 -21.67 -10.67
CA ALA A 99 6.13 -20.57 -11.42
C ALA A 99 5.68 -20.60 -12.89
N GLN A 100 5.29 -19.45 -13.44
CA GLN A 100 4.83 -19.31 -14.83
C GLN A 100 5.82 -18.50 -15.65
N TRP A 101 5.78 -17.19 -15.55
CA TRP A 101 6.65 -16.31 -16.29
C TRP A 101 7.15 -15.15 -15.42
N GLY A 102 8.25 -14.53 -15.83
CA GLY A 102 8.78 -13.32 -15.21
C GLY A 102 9.33 -12.37 -16.25
N ALA A 103 9.11 -11.08 -16.05
CA ALA A 103 9.56 -10.02 -16.94
C ALA A 103 10.40 -8.98 -16.19
N TRP A 104 11.54 -8.56 -16.77
CA TRP A 104 12.29 -7.40 -16.30
C TRP A 104 11.63 -6.11 -16.80
N LEU A 105 11.54 -5.13 -15.91
CA LEU A 105 11.08 -3.79 -16.19
C LEU A 105 12.24 -2.78 -16.08
N ASP A 106 11.98 -1.55 -16.48
CA ASP A 106 12.98 -0.48 -16.53
C ASP A 106 13.19 0.25 -15.20
N GLY A 107 12.38 -0.01 -14.20
CA GLY A 107 12.44 0.64 -12.88
C GLY A 107 11.73 -0.12 -11.78
N PRO A 108 11.93 0.30 -10.52
CA PRO A 108 11.25 -0.28 -9.36
C PRO A 108 9.73 -0.19 -9.49
N ILE A 109 9.06 -1.24 -8.99
CA ILE A 109 7.60 -1.36 -9.02
C ILE A 109 7.07 -1.11 -7.60
N PHE A 110 6.32 -0.01 -7.43
CA PHE A 110 5.57 0.28 -6.20
C PHE A 110 4.08 0.03 -6.36
N THR A 111 3.64 -0.14 -7.60
CA THR A 111 2.23 -0.30 -7.96
C THR A 111 1.78 -1.75 -7.81
N GLN A 112 0.51 -1.96 -7.46
CA GLN A 112 -0.12 -3.27 -7.58
C GLN A 112 -0.40 -3.54 -9.07
N PRO A 113 -0.09 -4.74 -9.58
CA PRO A 113 -0.46 -5.10 -10.96
C PRO A 113 -1.98 -5.10 -11.13
N LEU A 114 -2.47 -4.52 -12.22
CA LEU A 114 -3.88 -4.52 -12.57
C LEU A 114 -4.14 -5.54 -13.68
N VAL A 115 -5.34 -6.10 -13.73
CA VAL A 115 -5.71 -7.06 -14.76
C VAL A 115 -7.06 -6.70 -15.37
N TYR A 116 -7.14 -6.67 -16.71
CA TYR A 116 -8.38 -6.48 -17.43
C TYR A 116 -8.37 -7.30 -18.73
N GLN A 117 -9.37 -8.15 -18.91
CA GLN A 117 -9.56 -8.99 -20.12
C GLN A 117 -8.28 -9.76 -20.55
N GLY A 118 -7.49 -10.25 -19.58
CA GLY A 118 -6.26 -10.97 -19.88
C GLY A 118 -5.03 -10.12 -20.14
N LEU A 119 -5.11 -8.82 -19.98
CA LEU A 119 -3.96 -7.90 -19.99
C LEU A 119 -3.54 -7.59 -18.57
N VAL A 120 -2.26 -7.78 -18.24
CA VAL A 120 -1.66 -7.40 -16.94
C VAL A 120 -0.91 -6.09 -17.11
N VAL A 121 -1.32 -5.08 -16.36
CA VAL A 121 -0.73 -3.73 -16.44
C VAL A 121 0.03 -3.40 -15.16
N VAL A 122 1.23 -2.86 -15.30
CA VAL A 122 2.09 -2.43 -14.19
C VAL A 122 2.82 -1.14 -14.56
N ALA A 123 3.05 -0.27 -13.58
CA ALA A 123 3.77 0.97 -13.76
C ALA A 123 5.03 1.02 -12.89
N THR A 124 6.04 1.77 -13.33
CA THR A 124 7.36 1.86 -12.69
C THR A 124 7.74 3.28 -12.31
N GLN A 125 8.73 3.41 -11.45
CA GLN A 125 9.34 4.70 -11.11
C GLN A 125 10.15 5.34 -12.26
N GLN A 126 10.18 4.74 -13.44
CA GLN A 126 10.70 5.37 -14.65
C GLN A 126 9.63 6.13 -15.44
N ASP A 127 8.46 6.39 -14.82
CA ASP A 127 7.29 6.92 -15.51
C ASP A 127 6.95 6.13 -16.77
N SER A 128 7.08 4.80 -16.65
CA SER A 128 6.73 3.84 -17.70
C SER A 128 5.56 2.98 -17.27
N VAL A 129 4.68 2.68 -18.21
CA VAL A 129 3.59 1.71 -18.05
C VAL A 129 3.83 0.55 -19.01
N PHE A 130 3.72 -0.66 -18.49
CA PHE A 130 3.87 -1.90 -19.25
C PHE A 130 2.57 -2.68 -19.22
N ALA A 131 2.27 -3.35 -20.30
CA ALA A 131 1.17 -4.30 -20.39
C ALA A 131 1.65 -5.63 -20.99
N PHE A 132 1.27 -6.71 -20.32
CA PHE A 132 1.66 -8.06 -20.67
C PHE A 132 0.42 -8.91 -20.93
N ASP A 133 0.53 -9.87 -21.83
CA ASP A 133 -0.46 -10.94 -21.89
C ASP A 133 -0.42 -11.77 -20.60
N ARG A 134 -1.57 -12.02 -20.03
CA ARG A 134 -1.72 -12.68 -18.72
C ARG A 134 -1.11 -14.09 -18.67
N ASP A 135 -1.28 -14.85 -19.74
CA ASP A 135 -0.97 -16.28 -19.74
C ASP A 135 0.46 -16.54 -20.20
N SER A 136 0.94 -15.81 -21.21
CA SER A 136 2.28 -15.99 -21.81
C SER A 136 3.36 -15.06 -21.26
N GLY A 137 2.99 -13.92 -20.66
CA GLY A 137 3.93 -12.89 -20.23
C GLY A 137 4.59 -12.13 -21.36
N CYS A 138 4.14 -12.27 -22.62
CA CYS A 138 4.65 -11.46 -23.71
C CYS A 138 4.25 -9.99 -23.54
N LEU A 139 5.09 -9.07 -24.01
CA LEU A 139 4.85 -7.63 -23.95
C LEU A 139 3.83 -7.20 -25.00
N ALA A 140 2.65 -6.79 -24.57
CA ALA A 140 1.64 -6.23 -25.46
C ALA A 140 2.00 -4.82 -25.90
N TRP A 141 2.34 -3.96 -24.95
CA TRP A 141 2.83 -2.60 -25.19
C TRP A 141 3.60 -2.05 -23.99
N LYS A 142 4.42 -1.03 -24.26
CA LYS A 142 5.09 -0.18 -23.27
C LYS A 142 4.90 1.28 -23.65
N THR A 143 4.58 2.13 -22.67
CA THR A 143 4.48 3.58 -22.84
C THR A 143 5.35 4.28 -21.83
N SER A 144 6.24 5.18 -22.29
CA SER A 144 6.95 6.12 -21.42
C SER A 144 6.14 7.42 -21.35
N LEU A 145 5.86 7.89 -20.15
CA LEU A 145 5.13 9.14 -19.93
C LEU A 145 6.04 10.36 -19.94
N GLY A 146 7.33 10.17 -19.70
CA GLY A 146 8.34 11.22 -19.72
C GLY A 146 9.55 10.87 -18.86
N GLN A 147 10.37 11.88 -18.58
CA GLN A 147 11.54 11.75 -17.73
C GLN A 147 11.12 11.88 -16.26
N PRO A 148 11.38 10.88 -15.40
CA PRO A 148 11.06 10.99 -13.98
C PRO A 148 11.96 12.00 -13.27
N VAL A 149 11.48 12.56 -12.15
CA VAL A 149 12.28 13.46 -11.31
C VAL A 149 13.47 12.70 -10.71
N ASP A 150 14.67 13.28 -10.80
CA ASP A 150 15.86 12.75 -10.15
C ASP A 150 15.89 13.18 -8.67
N ALA A 151 15.72 12.21 -7.76
CA ALA A 151 15.72 12.42 -6.31
C ALA A 151 17.02 12.99 -5.78
N THR A 152 18.16 12.76 -6.45
CA THR A 152 19.48 13.24 -6.00
C THR A 152 19.59 14.75 -6.08
N ASN A 153 18.79 15.40 -6.90
CA ASN A 153 18.73 16.85 -7.10
C ASN A 153 17.59 17.52 -6.31
N GLN A 154 16.91 16.77 -5.42
CA GLN A 154 15.77 17.25 -4.68
C GLN A 154 16.09 17.42 -3.18
N PRO A 155 15.29 18.19 -2.43
CA PRO A 155 15.42 18.25 -0.98
C PRO A 155 15.39 16.84 -0.34
N CYS A 156 16.12 16.63 0.75
CA CYS A 156 16.23 15.31 1.43
C CYS A 156 16.78 14.17 0.57
N ALA A 157 17.59 14.44 -0.41
CA ALA A 157 18.10 13.45 -1.38
C ALA A 157 18.55 12.13 -0.73
N SER A 158 19.31 12.19 0.39
CA SER A 158 19.83 11.00 1.08
C SER A 158 18.72 10.10 1.64
N SER A 159 17.70 10.66 2.30
CA SER A 159 16.57 9.89 2.83
C SER A 159 15.71 9.35 1.71
N VAL A 160 15.40 10.17 0.72
CA VAL A 160 14.54 9.76 -0.41
C VAL A 160 15.20 8.65 -1.23
N THR A 161 16.49 8.77 -1.56
CA THR A 161 17.20 7.74 -2.32
C THR A 161 17.36 6.43 -1.55
N ALA A 162 17.46 6.48 -0.22
CA ALA A 162 17.56 5.30 0.62
C ALA A 162 16.25 4.50 0.68
N PHE A 163 15.09 5.18 0.71
CA PHE A 163 13.78 4.52 0.88
C PHE A 163 13.02 4.31 -0.43
N ILE A 164 13.20 5.19 -1.41
CA ILE A 164 12.39 5.21 -2.63
C ILE A 164 13.25 4.90 -3.87
N GLY A 165 14.50 5.38 -3.91
CA GLY A 165 15.40 5.20 -5.03
C GLY A 165 15.76 6.51 -5.71
N LYS A 166 16.55 6.40 -6.80
CA LYS A 166 17.07 7.57 -7.52
C LYS A 166 15.98 8.32 -8.29
N ASN A 167 15.09 7.60 -8.94
CA ASN A 167 14.02 8.19 -9.75
C ASN A 167 12.71 8.21 -8.97
N LEU A 168 11.96 9.29 -9.12
CA LEU A 168 10.68 9.52 -8.47
C LEU A 168 9.59 9.64 -9.55
N GLY A 169 9.28 8.55 -10.20
CA GLY A 169 8.16 8.51 -11.13
C GLY A 169 6.89 7.97 -10.47
N ILE A 170 6.19 7.08 -11.17
CA ILE A 170 4.93 6.51 -10.70
C ILE A 170 5.15 5.65 -9.47
N THR A 171 4.48 5.99 -8.37
CA THR A 171 4.47 5.21 -7.12
C THR A 171 3.07 4.79 -6.68
N GLY A 172 2.03 5.56 -7.04
CA GLY A 172 0.63 5.19 -6.83
C GLY A 172 0.12 4.20 -7.86
N THR A 173 -0.65 3.20 -7.43
CA THR A 173 -1.26 2.24 -8.36
C THR A 173 -2.26 2.94 -9.27
N PRO A 174 -2.18 2.75 -10.60
CA PRO A 174 -3.15 3.23 -11.57
C PRO A 174 -4.57 2.69 -11.32
N VAL A 175 -5.55 3.16 -12.10
CA VAL A 175 -6.90 2.61 -12.12
C VAL A 175 -7.39 2.44 -13.56
N ILE A 176 -8.09 1.35 -13.82
CA ILE A 176 -8.71 1.04 -15.11
C ILE A 176 -10.20 1.39 -15.06
N ASP A 177 -10.69 2.12 -16.06
CA ASP A 177 -12.10 2.23 -16.37
C ASP A 177 -12.48 1.18 -17.42
N PRO A 178 -13.18 0.11 -17.03
CA PRO A 178 -13.66 -0.90 -17.96
C PRO A 178 -14.62 -0.34 -19.02
N ALA A 179 -15.44 0.64 -18.64
CA ALA A 179 -16.49 1.17 -19.51
C ALA A 179 -15.94 1.85 -20.77
N THR A 180 -14.75 2.40 -20.69
CA THR A 180 -14.08 3.08 -21.81
C THR A 180 -12.75 2.41 -22.23
N ALA A 181 -12.36 1.30 -21.57
CA ALA A 181 -11.06 0.67 -21.69
C ALA A 181 -9.92 1.71 -21.58
N THR A 182 -9.96 2.50 -20.52
CA THR A 182 -8.98 3.56 -20.23
C THR A 182 -8.22 3.24 -18.96
N LEU A 183 -6.89 3.39 -18.99
CA LEU A 183 -6.03 3.40 -17.82
C LEU A 183 -5.75 4.84 -17.42
N PHE A 184 -5.98 5.17 -16.15
CA PHE A 184 -5.55 6.45 -15.56
C PHE A 184 -4.34 6.23 -14.67
N VAL A 185 -3.37 7.13 -14.77
CA VAL A 185 -2.11 7.08 -14.03
C VAL A 185 -1.66 8.49 -13.66
N VAL A 186 -0.89 8.63 -12.59
CA VAL A 186 -0.23 9.90 -12.22
C VAL A 186 1.27 9.71 -12.33
N SER A 187 1.89 10.51 -13.19
CA SER A 187 3.35 10.60 -13.36
C SER A 187 3.94 11.75 -12.53
N TYR A 188 5.25 11.65 -12.23
CA TYR A 188 5.99 12.71 -11.58
C TYR A 188 7.23 13.07 -12.40
N LEU A 189 7.09 14.08 -13.24
CA LEU A 189 7.99 14.41 -14.34
C LEU A 189 8.97 15.54 -14.00
N ASP A 190 10.15 15.48 -14.58
CA ASP A 190 11.14 16.55 -14.55
C ASP A 190 10.79 17.69 -15.55
N PRO A 191 10.89 18.99 -15.18
CA PRO A 191 11.07 19.51 -13.84
C PRO A 191 9.84 19.20 -12.96
N ALA A 192 10.05 19.08 -11.64
CA ALA A 192 9.06 18.59 -10.67
C ALA A 192 7.63 19.06 -10.94
N ARG A 193 6.82 18.21 -11.58
CA ARG A 193 5.40 18.41 -11.86
C ARG A 193 4.66 17.09 -11.88
N PHE A 194 3.45 17.08 -11.40
CA PHE A 194 2.56 15.92 -11.50
C PHE A 194 1.59 16.10 -12.65
N GLU A 195 1.41 15.05 -13.43
CA GLU A 195 0.40 14.96 -14.48
C GLU A 195 -0.47 13.72 -14.26
N MET A 196 -1.76 13.84 -14.52
CA MET A 196 -2.65 12.69 -14.68
C MET A 196 -2.78 12.41 -16.17
N GLU A 197 -2.55 11.18 -16.56
CA GLU A 197 -2.70 10.74 -17.94
C GLU A 197 -3.80 9.68 -18.05
N ALA A 198 -4.51 9.72 -19.18
CA ALA A 198 -5.39 8.66 -19.62
C ALA A 198 -4.79 7.96 -20.82
N LEU A 199 -4.63 6.64 -20.72
CA LEU A 199 -4.08 5.80 -21.78
C LEU A 199 -5.16 4.88 -22.34
N ASP A 200 -5.13 4.69 -23.65
CA ASP A 200 -5.87 3.61 -24.30
C ASP A 200 -5.31 2.26 -23.81
N LEU A 201 -6.16 1.43 -23.22
CA LEU A 201 -5.71 0.20 -22.57
C LEU A 201 -5.23 -0.85 -23.60
N GLY A 202 -5.76 -0.82 -24.81
CA GLY A 202 -5.40 -1.78 -25.85
C GLY A 202 -4.06 -1.50 -26.52
N SER A 203 -3.66 -0.23 -26.60
CA SER A 203 -2.48 0.21 -27.33
C SER A 203 -1.42 0.92 -26.47
N GLY A 204 -1.79 1.35 -25.27
CA GLY A 204 -0.95 2.22 -24.45
C GLY A 204 -0.86 3.67 -24.95
N ALA A 205 -1.59 4.04 -25.99
CA ALA A 205 -1.56 5.39 -26.53
C ALA A 205 -2.17 6.40 -25.55
N ILE A 206 -1.50 7.53 -25.35
CA ILE A 206 -1.99 8.59 -24.46
C ILE A 206 -3.18 9.28 -25.11
N ARG A 207 -4.34 9.21 -24.48
CA ARG A 207 -5.58 9.87 -24.91
C ARG A 207 -5.58 11.34 -24.54
N TRP A 208 -5.15 11.65 -23.31
CA TRP A 208 -4.98 13.01 -22.80
C TRP A 208 -3.99 13.07 -21.63
N ARG A 209 -3.49 14.27 -21.35
CA ARG A 209 -2.67 14.63 -20.19
C ARG A 209 -3.27 15.84 -19.49
N ARG A 210 -3.24 15.84 -18.19
CA ARG A 210 -3.72 16.95 -17.35
C ARG A 210 -2.71 17.26 -16.25
N PRO A 211 -2.05 18.44 -16.26
CA PRO A 211 -1.30 18.93 -15.13
C PRO A 211 -2.16 19.00 -13.87
N LEU A 212 -1.59 18.55 -12.74
CA LEU A 212 -2.20 18.66 -11.43
C LEU A 212 -1.64 19.90 -10.76
N ASP A 213 -2.45 20.96 -10.68
CA ASP A 213 -2.03 22.29 -10.23
C ASP A 213 -1.90 22.35 -8.70
N LEU A 214 -0.96 21.56 -8.13
CA LEU A 214 -0.59 21.66 -6.73
C LEU A 214 0.24 22.92 -6.48
N PRO A 215 0.24 23.48 -5.24
CA PRO A 215 1.07 24.63 -4.92
C PRO A 215 2.54 24.41 -5.29
N ALA A 216 3.08 25.30 -6.13
CA ALA A 216 4.41 25.13 -6.74
C ALA A 216 5.54 25.01 -5.71
N ALA A 217 5.43 25.67 -4.53
CA ALA A 217 6.40 25.59 -3.47
C ALA A 217 6.55 24.18 -2.87
N ASP A 218 5.51 23.34 -2.98
CA ASP A 218 5.49 22.02 -2.39
C ASP A 218 5.95 20.92 -3.38
N LEU A 219 5.84 21.16 -4.68
CA LEU A 219 6.09 20.15 -5.72
C LEU A 219 7.41 19.37 -5.53
N PRO A 220 8.55 20.00 -5.19
CA PRO A 220 9.79 19.27 -4.99
C PRO A 220 9.79 18.37 -3.75
N ASN A 221 8.81 18.49 -2.87
CA ASN A 221 8.72 17.76 -1.60
C ASN A 221 7.57 16.76 -1.56
N GLN A 222 6.75 16.69 -2.62
CA GLN A 222 5.58 15.85 -2.69
C GLN A 222 5.86 14.48 -3.33
N LEU A 223 4.99 13.53 -3.00
CA LEU A 223 4.89 12.21 -3.65
C LEU A 223 3.43 11.80 -3.75
N SER A 224 3.04 11.20 -4.88
CA SER A 224 1.72 10.55 -5.06
C SER A 224 1.87 9.05 -4.78
N ARG A 225 1.74 8.64 -3.51
CA ARG A 225 1.89 7.24 -3.09
C ARG A 225 0.58 6.44 -3.13
N PRO A 226 -0.59 7.05 -2.80
CA PRO A 226 -1.87 6.36 -2.80
C PRO A 226 -2.25 5.82 -4.18
N ALA A 227 -2.93 4.68 -4.18
CA ALA A 227 -3.60 4.17 -5.37
C ALA A 227 -4.68 5.16 -5.84
N LEU A 228 -4.86 5.25 -7.15
CA LEU A 228 -5.93 6.05 -7.73
C LEU A 228 -7.29 5.41 -7.43
N THR A 229 -8.31 6.25 -7.26
CA THR A 229 -9.70 5.83 -7.08
C THR A 229 -10.55 6.41 -8.19
N LEU A 230 -11.26 5.55 -8.92
CA LEU A 230 -12.23 5.96 -9.94
C LEU A 230 -13.63 5.87 -9.36
N ALA A 231 -14.28 7.02 -9.16
CA ALA A 231 -15.65 7.12 -8.66
C ALA A 231 -16.28 8.46 -9.05
N ASN A 232 -17.59 8.57 -8.99
CA ASN A 232 -18.33 9.84 -9.18
C ASN A 232 -17.99 10.58 -10.49
N GLY A 233 -17.62 9.85 -11.56
CA GLY A 233 -17.17 10.45 -12.83
C GLY A 233 -15.79 11.15 -12.75
N ARG A 234 -15.00 10.84 -11.72
CA ARG A 234 -13.67 11.42 -11.46
C ARG A 234 -12.63 10.37 -11.09
N VAL A 235 -11.38 10.74 -11.31
CA VAL A 235 -10.21 10.02 -10.81
C VAL A 235 -9.61 10.83 -9.66
N TYR A 236 -9.49 10.21 -8.49
CA TYR A 236 -8.92 10.83 -7.30
C TYR A 236 -7.48 10.32 -7.08
N ALA A 237 -6.59 11.24 -6.69
CA ALA A 237 -5.19 10.97 -6.39
C ALA A 237 -4.76 11.67 -5.09
N GLY A 238 -4.13 10.91 -4.18
CA GLY A 238 -3.62 11.42 -2.91
C GLY A 238 -2.16 11.84 -3.01
N PHE A 239 -1.75 12.81 -2.19
CA PHE A 239 -0.38 13.33 -2.11
C PHE A 239 0.04 13.55 -0.67
N GLY A 240 1.34 13.42 -0.44
CA GLY A 240 1.95 13.71 0.84
C GLY A 240 3.44 13.98 0.74
N GLY A 241 4.07 14.21 1.88
CA GLY A 241 5.51 14.41 1.96
C GLY A 241 6.29 13.15 1.53
N ARG A 242 7.51 13.37 1.05
CA ARG A 242 8.45 12.30 0.75
C ARG A 242 9.12 11.76 2.01
N ALA A 243 9.77 10.61 1.90
CA ALA A 243 10.56 10.04 2.98
C ALA A 243 11.53 11.06 3.57
N GLY A 244 11.55 11.17 4.93
CA GLY A 244 12.32 12.14 5.66
C GLY A 244 11.61 13.46 5.93
N SER A 245 10.38 13.66 5.45
CA SER A 245 9.48 14.78 5.80
C SER A 245 10.15 16.16 5.80
N CYS A 246 11.11 16.43 4.88
CA CYS A 246 11.80 17.69 4.81
C CYS A 246 11.23 18.64 3.75
N GLY A 247 11.49 19.92 3.95
CA GLY A 247 10.97 20.98 3.12
C GLY A 247 9.53 21.33 3.47
N ASN A 248 8.91 22.10 2.61
CA ASN A 248 7.50 22.45 2.74
C ASN A 248 6.66 21.41 1.98
N TRP A 249 5.76 20.70 2.67
CA TRP A 249 4.89 19.68 2.11
C TRP A 249 3.56 19.67 2.81
N HIS A 250 2.50 19.33 2.07
CA HIS A 250 1.14 19.21 2.58
C HIS A 250 0.47 17.95 2.05
N GLY A 251 -0.53 17.47 2.77
CA GLY A 251 -1.46 16.49 2.25
C GLY A 251 -2.39 17.12 1.21
N TYR A 252 -2.62 16.40 0.11
CA TYR A 252 -3.63 16.78 -0.87
C TYR A 252 -4.42 15.56 -1.32
N LEU A 253 -5.70 15.78 -1.61
CA LEU A 253 -6.49 14.89 -2.44
C LEU A 253 -6.97 15.71 -3.63
N VAL A 254 -6.67 15.26 -4.84
CA VAL A 254 -7.17 15.90 -6.07
C VAL A 254 -8.21 15.03 -6.73
N GLY A 255 -9.16 15.66 -7.46
CA GLY A 255 -10.17 14.99 -8.27
C GLY A 255 -10.20 15.57 -9.68
N VAL A 256 -9.91 14.74 -10.69
CA VAL A 256 -9.95 15.13 -12.12
C VAL A 256 -11.12 14.43 -12.81
N ALA A 257 -11.89 15.13 -13.63
CA ALA A 257 -12.92 14.49 -14.42
C ALA A 257 -12.32 13.45 -15.39
N MET A 258 -13.04 12.35 -15.65
CA MET A 258 -12.53 11.23 -16.47
C MET A 258 -12.16 11.61 -17.90
N ASP A 259 -12.74 12.70 -18.43
CA ASP A 259 -12.42 13.25 -19.74
C ASP A 259 -11.24 14.24 -19.74
N GLY A 260 -10.63 14.47 -18.54
CA GLY A 260 -9.56 15.42 -18.35
C GLY A 260 -9.96 16.89 -18.39
N GLN A 261 -11.26 17.21 -18.52
CA GLN A 261 -11.76 18.56 -18.69
C GLN A 261 -12.23 19.19 -17.38
N GLY A 262 -12.46 20.50 -17.42
CA GLY A 262 -12.95 21.26 -16.27
C GLY A 262 -11.89 21.49 -15.18
N PRO A 263 -12.29 22.00 -14.00
CA PRO A 263 -11.38 22.31 -12.92
C PRO A 263 -10.87 21.05 -12.22
N VAL A 264 -9.59 21.05 -11.82
CA VAL A 264 -9.06 20.10 -10.85
C VAL A 264 -9.64 20.47 -9.49
N GLN A 265 -10.31 19.52 -8.86
CA GLN A 265 -10.79 19.69 -7.49
C GLN A 265 -9.68 19.38 -6.51
N LEU A 266 -9.63 20.10 -5.39
CA LEU A 266 -8.56 19.98 -4.41
C LEU A 266 -9.12 20.04 -2.99
N TYR A 267 -8.73 19.08 -2.17
CA TYR A 267 -8.82 19.14 -0.72
C TYR A 267 -7.41 19.13 -0.15
N SER A 268 -7.19 19.93 0.89
CA SER A 268 -6.01 19.86 1.74
C SER A 268 -6.46 19.88 3.20
N PRO A 269 -5.91 19.03 4.08
CA PRO A 269 -6.11 19.18 5.51
C PRO A 269 -5.76 20.61 5.94
N PRO A 270 -6.51 21.21 6.88
CA PRO A 270 -6.13 22.50 7.41
C PRO A 270 -4.78 22.38 8.13
N GLY A 271 -4.01 23.46 8.17
CA GLY A 271 -2.71 23.47 8.82
C GLY A 271 -1.64 24.15 7.99
N VAL A 272 -0.50 24.43 8.64
CA VAL A 272 0.61 25.14 7.99
C VAL A 272 1.46 24.20 7.19
N ARG A 273 1.58 22.94 7.63
CA ARG A 273 2.39 21.89 7.03
C ARG A 273 1.93 20.53 7.54
N GLY A 274 2.03 19.48 6.73
CA GLY A 274 1.72 18.12 7.12
C GLY A 274 0.37 17.62 6.60
N GLY A 275 -0.24 16.68 7.31
CA GLY A 275 -1.51 16.07 6.94
C GLY A 275 -1.42 15.20 5.68
N SER A 276 -0.26 14.58 5.41
CA SER A 276 -0.06 13.72 4.24
C SER A 276 -1.18 12.72 4.06
N ILE A 277 -1.66 12.56 2.83
CA ILE A 277 -2.50 11.46 2.39
C ILE A 277 -1.59 10.53 1.57
N TRP A 278 -1.06 9.48 2.22
CA TRP A 278 -0.03 8.63 1.62
C TRP A 278 -0.25 7.13 1.78
N GLU A 279 -1.35 6.74 2.42
CA GLU A 279 -1.75 5.34 2.54
C GLU A 279 -1.79 4.64 1.17
N PRO A 280 -1.15 3.48 1.00
CA PRO A 280 -1.03 2.85 -0.33
C PRO A 280 -2.36 2.45 -0.96
N GLY A 281 -3.38 2.20 -0.15
CA GLY A 281 -4.72 1.80 -0.62
C GLY A 281 -5.45 2.88 -1.40
N GLY A 282 -5.17 4.14 -1.11
CA GLY A 282 -5.91 5.26 -1.66
C GLY A 282 -7.32 5.40 -1.10
N PRO A 283 -8.08 6.40 -1.55
CA PRO A 283 -9.42 6.68 -1.03
C PRO A 283 -10.37 5.49 -1.12
N VAL A 284 -11.09 5.23 -0.04
CA VAL A 284 -12.22 4.30 0.02
C VAL A 284 -13.49 5.04 -0.33
N VAL A 285 -14.37 4.46 -1.14
CA VAL A 285 -15.65 5.06 -1.54
C VAL A 285 -16.78 4.44 -0.73
N LEU A 286 -17.51 5.30 0.00
CA LEU A 286 -18.69 4.89 0.75
C LEU A 286 -19.91 4.66 -0.16
N PRO A 287 -20.95 3.88 0.30
CA PRO A 287 -22.20 3.68 -0.46
C PRO A 287 -22.89 5.02 -0.70
N GLY A 288 -22.71 6.03 -0.79
CA GLY A 288 -23.30 7.37 -1.11
C GLY A 288 -22.38 8.20 -1.97
N GLY A 289 -21.18 7.67 -2.28
CA GLY A 289 -20.19 8.34 -3.11
C GLY A 289 -19.18 9.18 -2.33
N ASP A 290 -19.35 9.44 -1.05
CA ASP A 290 -18.35 10.11 -0.22
C ASP A 290 -17.06 9.31 -0.14
N LEU A 291 -15.95 10.01 0.08
CA LEU A 291 -14.62 9.42 0.16
C LEU A 291 -14.14 9.38 1.60
N LEU A 292 -13.54 8.26 2.01
CA LEU A 292 -12.74 8.17 3.22
C LEU A 292 -11.26 8.17 2.88
N VAL A 293 -10.49 9.00 3.55
CA VAL A 293 -9.03 9.03 3.52
C VAL A 293 -8.48 9.10 4.93
N THR A 294 -7.22 8.73 5.12
CA THR A 294 -6.52 8.91 6.38
C THR A 294 -5.37 9.89 6.19
N THR A 295 -5.21 10.83 7.12
CA THR A 295 -4.10 11.77 7.12
C THR A 295 -3.01 11.35 8.12
N SER A 296 -1.76 11.74 7.84
CA SER A 296 -0.60 11.55 8.71
C SER A 296 -0.37 12.77 9.62
N GLU A 297 0.79 12.83 10.26
CA GLU A 297 1.16 13.92 11.17
C GLU A 297 0.98 15.31 10.53
N GLY A 298 0.61 16.28 11.36
CA GLY A 298 0.50 17.70 10.99
C GLY A 298 1.23 18.59 11.98
N GLU A 299 1.79 19.70 11.49
CA GLU A 299 2.47 20.71 12.30
C GLU A 299 1.52 21.86 12.67
N SER A 300 0.45 21.57 13.40
CA SER A 300 -0.51 22.56 13.85
C SER A 300 -0.99 22.23 15.28
N PRO A 301 -1.45 23.21 16.03
CA PRO A 301 -2.07 22.98 17.33
C PRO A 301 -3.48 22.38 17.24
N SER A 302 -4.05 22.22 16.05
CA SER A 302 -5.40 21.69 15.86
C SER A 302 -5.39 20.19 15.61
N PRO A 303 -6.29 19.41 16.24
CA PRO A 303 -6.43 17.97 15.96
C PRO A 303 -6.90 17.68 14.54
N GLU A 304 -7.39 18.68 13.82
CA GLU A 304 -7.92 18.51 12.45
C GLU A 304 -6.85 18.49 11.37
N ASP A 305 -5.61 18.81 11.72
CA ASP A 305 -4.52 19.05 10.77
C ASP A 305 -3.74 17.78 10.39
N GLY A 306 -3.98 16.67 11.09
CA GLY A 306 -3.30 15.41 10.81
C GLY A 306 -3.80 14.25 11.66
N ASN A 307 -3.28 13.06 11.37
CA ASN A 307 -3.59 11.81 12.09
C ASN A 307 -5.10 11.55 12.24
N SER A 308 -5.86 11.79 11.17
CA SER A 308 -7.33 11.71 11.17
C SER A 308 -7.85 10.81 10.06
N VAL A 309 -8.95 10.11 10.33
CA VAL A 309 -9.82 9.57 9.27
C VAL A 309 -10.77 10.70 8.87
N VAL A 310 -10.80 11.03 7.59
CA VAL A 310 -11.61 12.16 7.06
C VAL A 310 -12.58 11.64 6.03
N ARG A 311 -13.85 12.05 6.16
CA ARG A 311 -14.91 11.85 5.16
C ARG A 311 -15.10 13.11 4.36
N LEU A 312 -14.99 13.00 3.03
CA LEU A 312 -15.08 14.10 2.09
C LEU A 312 -16.24 13.91 1.12
N SER A 313 -16.89 15.02 0.73
CA SER A 313 -17.83 15.01 -0.37
C SER A 313 -17.13 14.64 -1.69
N PRO A 314 -17.87 14.11 -2.70
CA PRO A 314 -17.28 13.71 -3.99
C PRO A 314 -16.61 14.86 -4.76
N ASP A 315 -17.04 16.11 -4.54
CA ASP A 315 -16.46 17.30 -5.13
C ASP A 315 -15.28 17.88 -4.32
N LEU A 316 -14.88 17.22 -3.23
CA LEU A 316 -13.81 17.61 -2.31
C LEU A 316 -13.98 18.99 -1.65
N GLN A 317 -15.17 19.61 -1.75
CA GLN A 317 -15.42 20.94 -1.19
C GLN A 317 -15.86 20.92 0.27
N THR A 318 -16.34 19.77 0.74
CA THR A 318 -16.88 19.63 2.09
C THR A 318 -16.17 18.49 2.83
N ARG A 319 -15.57 18.82 3.98
CA ARG A 319 -15.24 17.84 5.01
C ARG A 319 -16.52 17.49 5.75
N VAL A 320 -17.10 16.34 5.41
CA VAL A 320 -18.41 15.90 5.92
C VAL A 320 -18.31 15.48 7.36
N ASP A 321 -17.24 14.76 7.72
CA ASP A 321 -17.03 14.22 9.05
C ASP A 321 -15.55 13.82 9.26
N SER A 322 -15.15 13.56 10.50
CA SER A 322 -13.80 13.07 10.79
C SER A 322 -13.71 12.35 12.12
N PHE A 323 -12.64 11.60 12.29
CA PHE A 323 -12.18 11.03 13.56
C PHE A 323 -10.71 11.35 13.75
N THR A 324 -10.33 11.78 14.97
CA THR A 324 -8.93 11.99 15.37
C THR A 324 -8.71 11.30 16.73
N PRO A 325 -7.68 10.47 16.90
CA PRO A 325 -7.32 9.91 18.20
C PRO A 325 -7.03 11.00 19.23
N SER A 326 -7.48 10.82 20.46
CA SER A 326 -7.26 11.83 21.53
C SER A 326 -5.78 12.07 21.87
N ASN A 327 -4.91 11.09 21.57
CA ASN A 327 -3.45 11.18 21.76
C ASN A 327 -2.71 11.71 20.53
N TRP A 328 -3.39 12.31 19.55
CA TRP A 328 -2.78 12.83 18.31
C TRP A 328 -1.53 13.70 18.51
N PRO A 329 -1.39 14.53 19.58
CA PRO A 329 -0.17 15.30 19.74
C PRO A 329 1.07 14.43 20.00
N ALA A 330 0.87 13.30 20.67
CA ALA A 330 1.95 12.33 20.88
C ALA A 330 2.28 11.57 19.60
N LEU A 331 1.27 11.25 18.78
CA LEU A 331 1.45 10.64 17.46
C LEU A 331 2.26 11.56 16.53
N ASN A 332 1.88 12.83 16.41
CA ASN A 332 2.60 13.82 15.62
C ASN A 332 4.07 13.94 16.06
N LYS A 333 4.31 14.05 17.37
CA LYS A 333 5.66 14.17 17.92
C LYS A 333 6.56 12.97 17.65
N ALA A 334 5.97 11.78 17.57
CA ALA A 334 6.70 10.52 17.47
C ALA A 334 6.73 9.95 16.04
N ASP A 335 6.22 10.65 15.05
CA ASP A 335 6.05 10.16 13.66
C ASP A 335 5.29 8.81 13.63
N LEU A 336 4.22 8.73 14.45
CA LEU A 336 3.36 7.54 14.50
C LEU A 336 2.08 7.76 13.69
N ASP A 337 2.26 7.83 12.38
CA ASP A 337 1.18 8.12 11.43
C ASP A 337 -0.01 7.18 11.52
N LEU A 338 -1.20 7.75 11.74
CA LEU A 338 -2.44 7.03 11.52
C LEU A 338 -2.64 6.74 10.01
N GLY A 339 -2.21 7.69 9.15
CA GLY A 339 -2.28 7.61 7.69
C GLY A 339 -1.24 6.73 7.03
N SER A 340 -0.56 5.85 7.78
CA SER A 340 0.27 4.79 7.21
C SER A 340 -0.56 3.62 6.66
N VAL A 341 -1.83 3.54 7.04
CA VAL A 341 -2.81 2.55 6.59
C VAL A 341 -4.12 3.27 6.25
N GLY A 342 -4.73 2.92 5.14
CA GLY A 342 -6.04 3.43 4.76
C GLY A 342 -7.18 2.84 5.60
N PRO A 343 -8.35 3.50 5.64
CA PRO A 343 -9.49 3.01 6.41
C PRO A 343 -10.06 1.73 5.78
N THR A 344 -10.51 0.79 6.59
CA THR A 344 -11.18 -0.44 6.17
C THR A 344 -12.68 -0.32 6.41
N LEU A 345 -13.47 -0.26 5.34
CA LEU A 345 -14.94 -0.29 5.45
C LEU A 345 -15.40 -1.73 5.75
N LEU A 346 -16.12 -1.92 6.86
CA LEU A 346 -16.65 -3.22 7.23
C LEU A 346 -18.03 -3.47 6.59
N ALA A 347 -18.42 -4.74 6.51
CA ALA A 347 -19.66 -5.16 5.88
C ALA A 347 -20.93 -4.55 6.55
N ASP A 348 -20.86 -4.18 7.81
CA ASP A 348 -21.94 -3.54 8.56
C ASP A 348 -21.89 -2.00 8.54
N GLY A 349 -21.03 -1.41 7.72
CA GLY A 349 -20.89 0.03 7.56
C GLY A 349 -20.01 0.71 8.60
N ARG A 350 -19.43 -0.01 9.56
CA ARG A 350 -18.40 0.52 10.45
C ARG A 350 -17.07 0.64 9.72
N VAL A 351 -16.15 1.40 10.32
CA VAL A 351 -14.78 1.58 9.80
C VAL A 351 -13.79 1.08 10.83
N PHE A 352 -12.85 0.25 10.38
CA PHE A 352 -11.68 -0.11 11.17
C PHE A 352 -10.48 0.70 10.68
N GLN A 353 -9.75 1.31 11.61
CA GLN A 353 -8.54 2.09 11.34
C GLN A 353 -7.40 1.63 12.24
N VAL A 354 -6.18 1.64 11.69
CA VAL A 354 -4.94 1.37 12.41
C VAL A 354 -3.79 2.15 11.76
N GLY A 355 -2.75 2.48 12.49
CA GLY A 355 -1.54 3.13 11.97
C GLY A 355 -0.28 2.63 12.67
N LYS A 356 0.81 3.38 12.56
CA LYS A 356 2.14 3.04 13.08
C LYS A 356 2.15 2.77 14.60
N GLU A 357 1.25 3.37 15.39
CA GLU A 357 1.14 3.10 16.83
C GLU A 357 0.71 1.66 17.15
N GLY A 358 0.11 0.95 16.18
CA GLY A 358 -0.43 -0.40 16.37
C GLY A 358 -1.67 -0.45 17.26
N VAL A 359 -2.37 0.67 17.42
CA VAL A 359 -3.69 0.76 18.04
C VAL A 359 -4.74 0.70 16.94
N GLY A 360 -5.65 -0.29 17.03
CA GLY A 360 -6.84 -0.35 16.20
C GLY A 360 -7.95 0.51 16.77
N TYR A 361 -8.72 1.13 15.88
CA TYR A 361 -9.92 1.94 16.21
C TYR A 361 -11.11 1.40 15.42
N LEU A 362 -12.23 1.20 16.10
CA LEU A 362 -13.51 0.89 15.47
C LEU A 362 -14.38 2.15 15.50
N LEU A 363 -14.80 2.60 14.34
CA LEU A 363 -15.55 3.83 14.15
C LEU A 363 -16.96 3.53 13.63
N ASN A 364 -17.90 4.43 13.89
CA ASN A 364 -19.20 4.42 13.22
C ASN A 364 -19.05 5.08 11.84
N GLY A 365 -19.25 4.34 10.75
CA GLY A 365 -19.07 4.88 9.39
C GLY A 365 -20.07 5.97 8.98
N ASN A 366 -21.21 6.08 9.69
CA ASN A 366 -22.18 7.14 9.47
C ASN A 366 -21.86 8.43 10.28
N HIS A 367 -21.10 8.28 11.36
CA HIS A 367 -20.66 9.38 12.22
C HIS A 367 -19.34 9.00 12.89
N LEU A 368 -18.22 9.50 12.34
CA LEU A 368 -16.87 9.09 12.72
C LEU A 368 -16.49 9.46 14.17
N GLY A 369 -17.16 10.46 14.75
CA GLY A 369 -17.11 10.75 16.17
C GLY A 369 -16.17 11.89 16.60
N GLY A 370 -15.47 12.54 15.69
CA GLY A 370 -14.59 13.67 16.01
C GLY A 370 -13.38 13.27 16.85
N LEU A 371 -12.98 14.13 17.78
CA LEU A 371 -11.82 13.89 18.65
C LEU A 371 -12.12 12.83 19.72
N GLY A 372 -11.45 11.66 19.63
CA GLY A 372 -11.55 10.57 20.60
C GLY A 372 -12.92 9.87 20.64
N GLY A 373 -13.74 10.01 19.57
CA GLY A 373 -15.09 9.45 19.50
C GLY A 373 -15.21 8.06 18.90
N GLN A 374 -14.15 7.25 18.94
CA GLN A 374 -14.19 5.84 18.49
C GLN A 374 -15.18 5.01 19.33
N LEU A 375 -15.84 4.05 18.68
CA LEU A 375 -16.70 3.07 19.38
C LEU A 375 -15.87 2.14 20.28
N TYR A 376 -14.69 1.76 19.83
CA TYR A 376 -13.77 0.89 20.55
C TYR A 376 -12.33 1.09 20.04
N SER A 377 -11.35 0.93 20.91
CA SER A 377 -9.94 0.88 20.54
C SER A 377 -9.18 -0.11 21.40
N ASN A 378 -8.15 -0.74 20.81
CA ASN A 378 -7.24 -1.63 21.53
C ASN A 378 -5.93 -1.78 20.77
N LYS A 379 -4.84 -2.04 21.51
CA LYS A 379 -3.55 -2.39 20.91
C LYS A 379 -3.62 -3.77 20.23
N LEU A 380 -3.02 -3.89 19.06
CA LEU A 380 -2.93 -5.16 18.33
C LEU A 380 -1.78 -6.05 18.84
N GLY A 381 -1.15 -5.67 19.94
CA GLY A 381 -0.06 -6.42 20.56
C GLY A 381 1.32 -6.01 20.05
N ALA A 382 2.35 -6.65 20.60
CA ALA A 382 3.74 -6.34 20.26
C ALA A 382 4.06 -6.58 18.79
N GLY A 383 4.96 -5.77 18.21
CA GLY A 383 5.43 -5.90 16.84
C GLY A 383 4.38 -5.53 15.79
N CYS A 384 3.44 -4.65 16.11
CA CYS A 384 2.56 -4.08 15.11
C CYS A 384 2.82 -2.58 14.95
N TYR A 385 3.76 -2.26 14.08
CA TYR A 385 3.95 -0.96 13.46
C TYR A 385 3.32 -1.09 12.07
N ALA A 386 2.04 -0.69 11.96
CA ALA A 386 1.24 -1.00 10.77
C ALA A 386 1.51 0.00 9.65
N ILE A 387 1.90 -0.51 8.48
CA ILE A 387 2.10 0.26 7.26
C ILE A 387 1.65 -0.59 6.06
N GLY A 388 0.97 0.01 5.11
CA GLY A 388 0.46 -0.69 3.92
C GLY A 388 -1.05 -0.56 3.80
N ALA A 389 -1.70 -1.51 3.16
CA ALA A 389 -3.15 -1.63 3.13
C ALA A 389 -3.59 -2.91 3.80
N THR A 390 -4.73 -2.88 4.47
CA THR A 390 -5.36 -4.08 5.03
C THR A 390 -6.06 -4.88 3.94
N ALA A 391 -6.28 -6.19 4.17
CA ALA A 391 -7.32 -6.92 3.46
C ALA A 391 -8.48 -7.21 4.41
N TYR A 392 -9.70 -7.29 3.88
CA TYR A 392 -10.86 -7.55 4.71
C TYR A 392 -11.76 -8.64 4.12
N ARG A 393 -12.07 -9.62 4.93
CA ARG A 393 -13.10 -10.62 4.69
C ARG A 393 -13.81 -10.92 6.00
N ASP A 394 -15.05 -10.53 6.08
CA ASP A 394 -15.85 -10.69 7.30
C ASP A 394 -15.68 -12.06 7.97
N PRO A 395 -15.42 -12.12 9.28
CA PRO A 395 -15.26 -11.02 10.23
C PRO A 395 -13.80 -10.54 10.45
N TYR A 396 -12.86 -10.83 9.56
CA TYR A 396 -11.43 -10.59 9.76
C TYR A 396 -10.91 -9.41 8.95
N VAL A 397 -10.18 -8.52 9.61
CA VAL A 397 -9.27 -7.53 9.02
C VAL A 397 -7.84 -8.07 9.15
N PHE A 398 -7.13 -8.19 8.03
CA PHE A 398 -5.74 -8.63 8.00
C PHE A 398 -4.83 -7.41 7.92
N VAL A 399 -4.10 -7.17 9.01
CA VAL A 399 -3.30 -5.97 9.21
C VAL A 399 -1.83 -6.28 8.93
N PRO A 400 -1.18 -5.54 8.00
CA PRO A 400 0.26 -5.65 7.78
C PRO A 400 1.00 -4.91 8.90
N CYS A 401 1.78 -5.66 9.67
CA CYS A 401 2.65 -5.13 10.69
C CYS A 401 4.12 -5.32 10.29
N ASP A 402 5.03 -4.58 10.91
CA ASP A 402 6.47 -4.70 10.67
C ASP A 402 7.04 -6.09 11.02
N ARG A 403 6.30 -6.90 11.76
CA ARG A 403 6.63 -8.27 12.13
C ARG A 403 5.54 -9.27 11.73
N GLY A 404 5.14 -9.23 10.46
CA GLY A 404 4.18 -10.15 9.86
C GLY A 404 2.73 -9.67 9.95
N LEU A 405 1.81 -10.54 9.57
CA LEU A 405 0.39 -10.24 9.55
C LEU A 405 -0.29 -10.52 10.88
N LYS A 406 -1.29 -9.72 11.21
CA LYS A 406 -2.24 -10.01 12.28
C LYS A 406 -3.66 -10.09 11.71
N ALA A 407 -4.39 -11.14 12.06
CA ALA A 407 -5.83 -11.18 11.81
C ALA A 407 -6.57 -10.58 13.02
N VAL A 408 -7.31 -9.54 12.77
CA VAL A 408 -8.15 -8.86 13.73
C VAL A 408 -9.59 -9.28 13.48
N GLN A 409 -10.16 -10.05 14.41
CA GLN A 409 -11.57 -10.46 14.33
C GLN A 409 -12.45 -9.36 14.93
N VAL A 410 -13.37 -8.84 14.12
CA VAL A 410 -14.36 -7.86 14.55
C VAL A 410 -15.67 -8.59 14.85
N GLN A 411 -16.14 -8.49 16.09
CA GLN A 411 -17.38 -9.12 16.51
C GLN A 411 -18.13 -8.23 17.51
N GLY A 412 -19.40 -7.99 17.24
CA GLY A 412 -20.20 -7.05 18.04
C GLY A 412 -19.58 -5.65 17.99
N GLY A 413 -19.54 -4.95 19.12
CA GLY A 413 -18.95 -3.61 19.24
C GLY A 413 -17.44 -3.59 19.51
N ARG A 414 -16.72 -4.69 19.32
CA ARG A 414 -15.31 -4.84 19.69
C ARG A 414 -14.52 -5.62 18.62
N PHE A 415 -13.21 -5.67 18.79
CA PHE A 415 -12.33 -6.54 18.04
C PHE A 415 -11.23 -7.12 18.94
N GLN A 416 -10.63 -8.21 18.49
CA GLN A 416 -9.49 -8.86 19.11
C GLN A 416 -8.54 -9.42 18.06
N VAL A 417 -7.26 -9.59 18.39
CA VAL A 417 -6.33 -10.32 17.54
C VAL A 417 -6.65 -11.81 17.64
N ALA A 418 -7.09 -12.40 16.55
CA ALA A 418 -7.41 -13.82 16.46
C ALA A 418 -6.15 -14.68 16.31
N TRP A 419 -5.18 -14.19 15.50
CA TRP A 419 -3.88 -14.82 15.35
C TRP A 419 -2.81 -13.79 14.92
N THR A 420 -1.55 -14.15 15.16
CA THR A 420 -0.36 -13.48 14.64
C THR A 420 0.37 -14.46 13.74
N GLY A 421 0.69 -14.06 12.54
CA GLY A 421 1.40 -14.88 11.54
C GLY A 421 2.90 -15.02 11.81
N PRO A 422 3.65 -15.64 10.88
CA PRO A 422 5.10 -15.67 10.91
C PRO A 422 5.73 -14.28 10.92
N ASP A 423 6.94 -14.18 11.45
CA ASP A 423 7.73 -12.95 11.52
C ASP A 423 8.39 -12.68 10.15
N PHE A 424 7.94 -11.66 9.45
CA PHE A 424 8.49 -11.15 8.18
C PHE A 424 8.07 -9.68 7.96
N ARG A 425 8.70 -9.01 7.01
CA ARG A 425 8.39 -7.61 6.66
C ARG A 425 7.19 -7.58 5.70
N ALA A 426 6.00 -7.43 6.27
CA ALA A 426 4.75 -7.52 5.55
C ALA A 426 4.54 -6.37 4.56
N GLY A 427 4.12 -6.73 3.34
CA GLY A 427 3.59 -5.81 2.33
C GLY A 427 2.13 -5.48 2.59
N SER A 428 1.31 -5.46 1.53
CA SER A 428 -0.14 -5.28 1.64
C SER A 428 -0.83 -6.58 1.23
N PRO A 429 -1.48 -7.30 2.16
CA PRO A 429 -2.03 -8.62 1.90
C PRO A 429 -3.28 -8.60 1.02
N MET A 430 -3.55 -9.72 0.33
CA MET A 430 -4.80 -9.95 -0.38
C MET A 430 -5.25 -11.41 -0.29
N LEU A 431 -6.53 -11.68 -0.52
CA LEU A 431 -7.09 -13.03 -0.51
C LEU A 431 -7.44 -13.49 -1.92
N ALA A 432 -6.96 -14.68 -2.28
CA ALA A 432 -7.36 -15.40 -3.50
C ALA A 432 -7.27 -16.90 -3.27
N GLY A 433 -8.19 -17.65 -3.87
CA GLY A 433 -8.21 -19.11 -3.76
C GLY A 433 -8.35 -19.67 -2.33
N GLY A 434 -8.88 -18.88 -1.39
CA GLY A 434 -8.98 -19.26 0.02
C GLY A 434 -7.68 -19.15 0.82
N VAL A 435 -6.67 -18.49 0.26
CA VAL A 435 -5.36 -18.23 0.88
C VAL A 435 -5.14 -16.73 1.01
N LEU A 436 -4.55 -16.31 2.12
CA LEU A 436 -4.09 -14.93 2.35
C LEU A 436 -2.65 -14.80 1.85
N TRP A 437 -2.46 -14.02 0.80
CA TRP A 437 -1.17 -13.80 0.15
C TRP A 437 -0.56 -12.49 0.60
N ASP A 438 0.75 -12.51 0.90
CA ASP A 438 1.50 -11.31 1.24
C ASP A 438 2.96 -11.42 0.80
N ILE A 439 3.58 -10.27 0.55
CA ILE A 439 4.97 -10.15 0.12
C ILE A 439 5.83 -9.76 1.31
N ASP A 440 6.80 -10.62 1.64
CA ASP A 440 7.93 -10.27 2.49
C ASP A 440 8.94 -9.46 1.68
N PHE A 441 8.80 -8.16 1.69
CA PHE A 441 9.54 -7.29 0.79
C PHE A 441 11.06 -7.21 1.09
N GLU A 442 11.49 -7.48 2.33
CA GLU A 442 12.91 -7.56 2.70
C GLU A 442 13.47 -8.97 2.54
N GLY A 443 12.71 -9.99 2.94
CA GLY A 443 13.13 -11.39 2.88
C GLY A 443 13.07 -11.99 1.48
N GLY A 444 12.32 -11.40 0.56
CA GLY A 444 12.20 -11.86 -0.81
C GLY A 444 11.34 -13.11 -0.96
N TYR A 445 10.21 -13.15 -0.27
CA TYR A 445 9.27 -14.27 -0.34
C TYR A 445 7.84 -13.80 -0.56
N LEU A 446 7.10 -14.59 -1.31
CA LEU A 446 5.64 -14.56 -1.30
C LEU A 446 5.15 -15.60 -0.30
N TRP A 447 4.39 -15.17 0.70
CA TRP A 447 3.78 -16.03 1.71
C TRP A 447 2.29 -16.25 1.39
N GLY A 448 1.85 -17.49 1.51
CA GLY A 448 0.44 -17.88 1.48
C GLY A 448 0.04 -18.45 2.84
N LEU A 449 -0.85 -17.77 3.53
CA LEU A 449 -1.29 -18.14 4.88
C LEU A 449 -2.74 -18.61 4.87
N ASP A 450 -3.08 -19.50 5.80
CA ASP A 450 -4.48 -19.80 6.10
C ASP A 450 -5.13 -18.59 6.77
N PRO A 451 -6.18 -18.02 6.20
CA PRO A 451 -6.79 -16.79 6.71
C PRO A 451 -7.47 -16.95 8.09
N LYS A 452 -7.75 -18.19 8.52
CA LYS A 452 -8.38 -18.46 9.82
C LYS A 452 -7.37 -18.72 10.94
N THR A 453 -6.18 -19.24 10.61
CA THR A 453 -5.21 -19.71 11.60
C THR A 453 -3.86 -19.01 11.52
N GLY A 454 -3.53 -18.35 10.41
CA GLY A 454 -2.21 -17.77 10.14
C GLY A 454 -1.13 -18.81 9.81
N GLN A 455 -1.47 -20.08 9.71
CA GLN A 455 -0.52 -21.13 9.33
C GLN A 455 -0.06 -20.99 7.90
N VAL A 456 1.22 -21.28 7.64
CA VAL A 456 1.80 -21.23 6.29
C VAL A 456 1.25 -22.38 5.45
N LYS A 457 0.57 -22.05 4.35
CA LYS A 457 0.09 -23.00 3.34
C LYS A 457 1.03 -23.12 2.17
N GLU A 458 1.54 -21.98 1.71
CA GLU A 458 2.42 -21.89 0.55
C GLU A 458 3.53 -20.87 0.82
N LYS A 459 4.66 -21.05 0.18
CA LYS A 459 5.76 -20.08 0.17
C LYS A 459 6.50 -20.17 -1.15
N ALA A 460 6.76 -19.00 -1.77
CA ALA A 460 7.58 -18.92 -2.97
C ALA A 460 8.73 -17.96 -2.77
N SER A 461 9.89 -18.29 -3.34
CA SER A 461 11.03 -17.40 -3.44
C SER A 461 10.77 -16.40 -4.57
N ILE A 462 10.96 -15.13 -4.27
CA ILE A 462 10.94 -14.01 -5.22
C ILE A 462 12.20 -13.19 -4.99
N GLY A 463 12.30 -11.99 -5.48
CA GLY A 463 13.36 -11.04 -5.08
C GLY A 463 12.89 -10.10 -4.00
N LYS A 464 13.80 -9.22 -3.55
CA LYS A 464 13.43 -8.13 -2.66
C LYS A 464 12.51 -7.18 -3.39
N ALA A 465 11.34 -6.96 -2.82
CA ALA A 465 10.34 -6.07 -3.39
C ALA A 465 10.43 -4.66 -2.77
N GLN A 466 9.66 -3.73 -3.32
CA GLN A 466 9.49 -2.43 -2.70
C GLN A 466 8.52 -2.55 -1.50
N HIS A 467 8.70 -1.70 -0.50
CA HIS A 467 7.81 -1.70 0.66
C HIS A 467 6.37 -1.32 0.25
N PHE A 468 5.39 -1.91 0.94
CA PHE A 468 3.93 -1.72 0.78
C PHE A 468 3.33 -2.28 -0.52
N VAL A 469 4.11 -2.97 -1.34
CA VAL A 469 3.57 -3.60 -2.55
C VAL A 469 2.57 -4.70 -2.19
N SER A 470 1.65 -4.95 -3.12
CA SER A 470 0.62 -5.98 -3.01
C SER A 470 0.62 -6.83 -4.27
N PRO A 471 0.43 -8.15 -4.16
CA PRO A 471 0.15 -8.97 -5.32
C PRO A 471 -1.28 -8.74 -5.82
N SER A 472 -1.61 -9.18 -7.03
CA SER A 472 -2.96 -9.28 -7.54
C SER A 472 -3.26 -10.68 -8.06
N SER A 473 -4.54 -10.97 -8.30
CA SER A 473 -5.00 -12.29 -8.74
C SER A 473 -5.92 -12.17 -9.96
N SER A 474 -5.85 -13.17 -10.84
CA SER A 474 -6.78 -13.33 -11.95
C SER A 474 -6.82 -14.78 -12.42
N ALA A 475 -8.00 -15.40 -12.47
CA ALA A 475 -8.24 -16.71 -13.03
C ALA A 475 -7.26 -17.81 -12.54
N GLY A 476 -6.91 -17.81 -11.25
CA GLY A 476 -5.98 -18.79 -10.67
C GLY A 476 -4.50 -18.46 -10.84
N HIS A 477 -4.18 -17.24 -11.27
CA HIS A 477 -2.83 -16.71 -11.31
C HIS A 477 -2.63 -15.62 -10.25
N LEU A 478 -1.39 -15.48 -9.79
CA LEU A 478 -0.91 -14.35 -8.99
C LEU A 478 0.12 -13.56 -9.82
N TYR A 479 0.06 -12.25 -9.73
CA TYR A 479 1.02 -11.32 -10.31
C TYR A 479 1.69 -10.57 -9.17
N VAL A 480 3.01 -10.75 -9.05
CA VAL A 480 3.78 -10.32 -7.89
C VAL A 480 4.86 -9.34 -8.33
N PRO A 481 4.81 -8.07 -7.88
CA PRO A 481 5.90 -7.13 -8.06
C PRO A 481 7.09 -7.56 -7.20
N ASP A 482 8.26 -7.62 -7.81
CA ASP A 482 9.50 -8.16 -7.26
C ASP A 482 10.66 -7.23 -7.61
N GLY A 483 10.73 -6.09 -6.95
CA GLY A 483 11.73 -5.06 -7.20
C GLY A 483 11.66 -4.47 -8.61
N LEU A 484 12.47 -4.97 -9.52
CA LEU A 484 12.49 -4.59 -10.94
C LEU A 484 11.77 -5.61 -11.84
N ARG A 485 11.11 -6.61 -11.26
CA ARG A 485 10.49 -7.69 -12.01
C ARG A 485 9.00 -7.79 -11.69
N LEU A 486 8.23 -8.16 -12.70
CA LEU A 486 6.90 -8.69 -12.51
C LEU A 486 6.98 -10.20 -12.70
N VAL A 487 6.54 -10.97 -11.70
CA VAL A 487 6.54 -12.44 -11.77
C VAL A 487 5.13 -12.99 -11.62
N SER A 488 4.84 -14.07 -12.33
CA SER A 488 3.55 -14.75 -12.33
C SER A 488 3.67 -16.17 -11.79
N PHE A 489 2.72 -16.53 -10.95
CA PHE A 489 2.50 -17.90 -10.47
C PHE A 489 1.08 -18.34 -10.80
N SER A 490 0.87 -19.62 -11.04
CA SER A 490 -0.45 -20.24 -10.97
C SER A 490 -0.58 -21.07 -9.69
N PHE A 491 -1.80 -21.27 -9.22
CA PHE A 491 -2.10 -22.09 -8.04
C PHE A 491 -3.22 -23.12 -8.30
N ASN A 492 -3.27 -23.65 -9.52
CA ASN A 492 -4.22 -24.69 -9.95
C ASN A 492 -3.62 -26.09 -9.82
#